data_5d00314df1793504f07435fbe87fd8dc
#
_entry.id   5d00314df1793504f07435fbe87fd8dc
#
_cell.length_a   1.000
_cell.length_b   1.000
_cell.length_c   1.000
_cell.angle_alpha   90.00
_cell.angle_beta   90.00
_cell.angle_gamma   90.00
#
_symmetry.space_group_name_H-M   'P 1'
#
loop_
_entity.id
_entity.type
_entity.pdbx_description
1 polymer ?
#
loop_
_entity_poly.entity_id
_entity_poly.type
_entity_poly.pdbx_seq_one_letter_code
_entity_poly.pdbx_strand_id
1 'polypeptide(L)'
;MLRRLKKPGKKLFAAACAVLVLALACAGFTGCRSDSEESEKVQDLEFTVTGEKDIPAGLQDMIAKKREKPFKLTYADGQDMYIVIGEGPQQGGGYSVSVLELYLTDNSVVIRTELTGPEKEEASGTELSYPVLIVKTQYREEPVVFR
;
A
#
# COMPACT_ATOMS: atom_id res chain seq x y z
N MET A 1 -49.74 50.16 -47.31
CA MET A 1 -48.68 50.48 -46.33
C MET A 1 -48.09 49.18 -45.80
N LEU A 2 -46.96 48.73 -46.30
CA LEU A 2 -46.26 47.52 -45.89
C LEU A 2 -45.28 47.84 -44.72
N ARG A 3 -45.58 47.36 -43.52
CA ARG A 3 -44.65 47.45 -42.40
C ARG A 3 -43.51 46.41 -42.56
N ARG A 4 -42.31 46.87 -42.78
CA ARG A 4 -41.09 46.01 -42.79
C ARG A 4 -40.83 45.48 -41.37
N LEU A 5 -40.95 44.18 -41.24
CA LEU A 5 -40.46 43.44 -40.05
C LEU A 5 -38.95 43.46 -40.04
N LYS A 6 -38.39 44.11 -39.04
CA LYS A 6 -36.95 44.19 -38.80
C LYS A 6 -36.45 42.85 -38.27
N LYS A 7 -35.59 42.12 -39.03
CA LYS A 7 -34.96 40.91 -38.60
C LYS A 7 -34.09 41.14 -37.35
N PRO A 8 -34.20 40.30 -36.31
CA PRO A 8 -33.32 40.41 -35.15
C PRO A 8 -31.88 40.01 -35.55
N GLY A 9 -30.94 40.83 -35.15
CA GLY A 9 -29.52 40.73 -35.57
C GLY A 9 -28.85 39.46 -35.07
N LYS A 10 -28.03 38.88 -35.94
CA LYS A 10 -27.19 37.70 -35.73
C LYS A 10 -26.28 37.75 -34.48
N LYS A 11 -26.21 38.87 -33.79
CA LYS A 11 -25.35 39.09 -32.62
C LYS A 11 -25.94 38.54 -31.28
N LEU A 12 -27.27 38.35 -31.20
CA LEU A 12 -27.86 37.77 -30.00
C LEU A 12 -27.68 36.24 -29.92
N PHE A 13 -27.58 35.54 -31.04
CA PHE A 13 -27.35 34.10 -31.05
C PHE A 13 -25.93 33.73 -30.67
N ALA A 14 -24.93 34.56 -30.96
CA ALA A 14 -23.54 34.33 -30.61
C ALA A 14 -23.30 34.45 -29.09
N ALA A 15 -24.02 35.33 -28.40
CA ALA A 15 -23.92 35.52 -26.94
C ALA A 15 -24.56 34.36 -26.16
N ALA A 16 -25.66 33.80 -26.66
CA ALA A 16 -26.35 32.67 -26.03
C ALA A 16 -25.54 31.38 -26.13
N CYS A 17 -24.83 31.12 -27.25
CA CYS A 17 -23.98 29.97 -27.41
C CYS A 17 -22.71 30.04 -26.55
N ALA A 18 -22.15 31.24 -26.35
CA ALA A 18 -20.96 31.43 -25.50
C ALA A 18 -21.24 31.14 -24.02
N VAL A 19 -22.43 31.49 -23.52
CA VAL A 19 -22.83 31.22 -22.13
C VAL A 19 -23.11 29.72 -21.91
N LEU A 20 -23.66 29.03 -22.92
CA LEU A 20 -23.94 27.59 -22.81
C LEU A 20 -22.65 26.76 -22.83
N VAL A 21 -21.65 27.15 -23.60
CA VAL A 21 -20.34 26.46 -23.64
C VAL A 21 -19.55 26.67 -22.34
N LEU A 22 -19.67 27.83 -21.70
CA LEU A 22 -19.02 28.10 -20.41
C LEU A 22 -19.65 27.32 -19.27
N ALA A 23 -20.95 27.03 -19.31
CA ALA A 23 -21.66 26.24 -18.29
C ALA A 23 -21.30 24.74 -18.36
N LEU A 24 -20.94 24.19 -19.52
CA LEU A 24 -20.52 22.79 -19.65
C LEU A 24 -19.04 22.57 -19.25
N ALA A 25 -18.22 23.60 -19.20
CA ALA A 25 -16.81 23.46 -18.82
C ALA A 25 -16.60 23.35 -17.29
N CYS A 26 -17.58 23.69 -16.46
CA CYS A 26 -17.50 23.60 -15.00
C CYS A 26 -17.96 22.27 -14.40
N ALA A 27 -18.46 21.32 -15.19
CA ALA A 27 -18.97 20.03 -14.71
C ALA A 27 -17.97 18.87 -14.77
N GLY A 28 -16.69 19.14 -15.07
CA GLY A 28 -15.68 18.12 -15.38
C GLY A 28 -14.59 17.90 -14.34
N PHE A 29 -14.65 18.49 -13.16
CA PHE A 29 -13.69 18.21 -12.06
C PHE A 29 -14.41 17.60 -10.85
N THR A 30 -15.11 16.47 -11.04
CA THR A 30 -15.24 15.51 -9.97
C THR A 30 -13.89 14.83 -9.88
N GLY A 31 -13.00 15.38 -9.04
CA GLY A 31 -11.81 14.69 -8.60
C GLY A 31 -12.24 13.34 -8.06
N CYS A 32 -11.75 12.25 -8.65
CA CYS A 32 -11.71 10.97 -7.99
C CYS A 32 -10.92 11.18 -6.70
N ARG A 33 -11.60 11.42 -5.60
CA ARG A 33 -11.08 11.04 -4.30
C ARG A 33 -10.96 9.53 -4.39
N SER A 34 -9.74 9.06 -4.49
CA SER A 34 -9.39 7.73 -4.04
C SER A 34 -9.58 7.78 -2.51
N ASP A 35 -10.81 7.68 -2.06
CA ASP A 35 -11.06 7.09 -0.77
C ASP A 35 -10.52 5.67 -0.96
N SER A 36 -9.32 5.40 -0.46
CA SER A 36 -8.92 4.06 -0.12
C SER A 36 -9.94 3.64 0.93
N GLU A 37 -11.03 3.01 0.49
CA GLU A 37 -11.94 2.31 1.37
C GLU A 37 -11.05 1.37 2.15
N GLU A 38 -10.81 1.71 3.40
CA GLU A 38 -10.11 0.85 4.33
C GLU A 38 -11.05 -0.34 4.53
N SER A 39 -10.76 -1.42 3.79
CA SER A 39 -11.58 -2.63 3.84
C SER A 39 -11.72 -3.03 5.30
N GLU A 40 -12.95 -3.20 5.75
CA GLU A 40 -13.28 -3.45 7.14
C GLU A 40 -12.64 -4.77 7.59
N LYS A 41 -12.05 -4.79 8.77
CA LYS A 41 -11.45 -5.99 9.35
C LYS A 41 -12.51 -7.04 9.61
N VAL A 42 -12.39 -8.19 8.98
CA VAL A 42 -13.31 -9.33 9.14
C VAL A 42 -12.86 -10.24 10.26
N GLN A 43 -11.55 -10.56 10.33
CA GLN A 43 -11.04 -11.55 11.27
C GLN A 43 -9.55 -11.34 11.52
N ASP A 44 -9.10 -11.48 12.79
CA ASP A 44 -7.68 -11.63 13.11
C ASP A 44 -7.15 -12.96 12.61
N LEU A 45 -5.93 -12.97 12.08
CA LEU A 45 -5.27 -14.19 11.65
C LEU A 45 -4.24 -14.65 12.70
N GLU A 46 -4.26 -15.93 12.98
CA GLU A 46 -3.21 -16.56 13.79
C GLU A 46 -1.91 -16.63 12.99
N PHE A 47 -0.81 -16.34 13.65
CA PHE A 47 0.52 -16.38 13.04
C PHE A 47 1.60 -16.76 14.05
N THR A 48 2.75 -17.15 13.52
CA THR A 48 3.97 -17.39 14.28
C THR A 48 5.10 -16.60 13.66
N VAL A 49 5.88 -15.89 14.47
CA VAL A 49 7.15 -15.32 14.02
C VAL A 49 8.20 -16.42 14.04
N THR A 50 8.88 -16.63 12.93
CA THR A 50 9.86 -17.71 12.76
C THR A 50 11.24 -17.18 12.38
N GLY A 51 12.27 -17.95 12.68
CA GLY A 51 13.66 -17.61 12.34
C GLY A 51 14.03 -18.03 10.91
N GLU A 52 15.09 -17.43 10.37
CA GLU A 52 15.60 -17.75 9.03
C GLU A 52 16.03 -19.22 8.87
N LYS A 53 16.35 -19.92 9.96
CA LYS A 53 16.76 -21.34 9.94
C LYS A 53 15.58 -22.30 9.85
N ASP A 54 14.38 -21.84 10.20
CA ASP A 54 13.18 -22.65 10.32
C ASP A 54 12.21 -22.46 9.14
N ILE A 55 12.68 -21.94 8.03
CA ILE A 55 11.91 -21.68 6.82
C ILE A 55 12.44 -22.49 5.63
N PRO A 56 11.64 -22.69 4.56
CA PRO A 56 12.08 -23.40 3.37
C PRO A 56 13.34 -22.80 2.74
N ALA A 57 14.24 -23.66 2.24
CA ALA A 57 15.52 -23.24 1.66
C ALA A 57 15.36 -22.22 0.51
N GLY A 58 14.31 -22.39 -0.33
CA GLY A 58 14.03 -21.43 -1.40
C GLY A 58 13.70 -20.03 -0.87
N LEU A 59 13.01 -19.93 0.27
CA LEU A 59 12.73 -18.66 0.92
C LEU A 59 14.00 -18.05 1.55
N GLN A 60 14.86 -18.88 2.17
CA GLN A 60 16.15 -18.42 2.69
C GLN A 60 17.02 -17.78 1.59
N ASP A 61 17.10 -18.42 0.43
CA ASP A 61 17.84 -17.91 -0.74
C ASP A 61 17.26 -16.57 -1.24
N MET A 62 15.92 -16.44 -1.23
CA MET A 62 15.28 -15.19 -1.66
C MET A 62 15.58 -14.05 -0.68
N ILE A 63 15.54 -14.30 0.61
CA ILE A 63 15.87 -13.31 1.65
C ILE A 63 17.32 -12.89 1.53
N ALA A 64 18.26 -13.85 1.42
CA ALA A 64 19.69 -13.58 1.28
C ALA A 64 20.02 -12.66 0.10
N LYS A 65 19.35 -12.86 -1.05
CA LYS A 65 19.52 -12.04 -2.26
C LYS A 65 18.92 -10.62 -2.15
N LYS A 66 17.95 -10.43 -1.28
CA LYS A 66 17.18 -9.18 -1.20
C LYS A 66 17.56 -8.28 -0.01
N ARG A 67 18.23 -8.82 1.01
CA ARG A 67 18.44 -8.14 2.30
C ARG A 67 19.21 -6.81 2.25
N GLU A 68 20.00 -6.59 1.19
CA GLU A 68 20.75 -5.33 1.04
C GLU A 68 19.88 -4.12 0.73
N LYS A 69 18.59 -4.33 0.48
CA LYS A 69 17.59 -3.26 0.26
C LYS A 69 16.30 -3.60 1.02
N PRO A 70 15.50 -2.60 1.38
CA PRO A 70 14.17 -2.87 1.91
C PRO A 70 13.35 -3.71 0.92
N PHE A 71 12.68 -4.75 1.42
CA PHE A 71 11.84 -5.62 0.60
C PHE A 71 10.65 -6.16 1.38
N LYS A 72 9.61 -6.51 0.64
CA LYS A 72 8.42 -7.20 1.13
C LYS A 72 8.13 -8.33 0.16
N LEU A 73 7.83 -9.53 0.66
CA LEU A 73 7.46 -10.66 -0.17
C LEU A 73 6.52 -11.61 0.56
N THR A 74 5.82 -12.42 -0.20
CA THR A 74 5.06 -13.57 0.26
C THR A 74 5.59 -14.82 -0.39
N TYR A 75 5.56 -15.94 0.34
CA TYR A 75 5.99 -17.23 -0.14
C TYR A 75 5.01 -18.31 0.35
N ALA A 76 4.49 -19.10 -0.57
CA ALA A 76 3.58 -20.19 -0.24
C ALA A 76 4.32 -21.53 -0.23
N ASP A 77 4.09 -22.34 0.78
CA ASP A 77 4.62 -23.69 0.92
C ASP A 77 3.54 -24.64 1.48
N GLY A 78 2.88 -25.33 0.58
CA GLY A 78 1.78 -26.21 0.92
C GLY A 78 0.59 -25.48 1.56
N GLN A 79 0.34 -25.76 2.83
CA GLN A 79 -0.75 -25.13 3.59
C GLN A 79 -0.32 -23.89 4.36
N ASP A 80 0.95 -23.53 4.28
CA ASP A 80 1.53 -22.41 4.97
C ASP A 80 1.85 -21.25 4.00
N MET A 81 1.74 -20.04 4.50
CA MET A 81 2.19 -18.84 3.83
C MET A 81 3.17 -18.09 4.73
N TYR A 82 4.27 -17.68 4.15
CA TYR A 82 5.25 -16.82 4.80
C TYR A 82 5.13 -15.40 4.27
N ILE A 83 5.04 -14.44 5.17
CA ILE A 83 5.05 -13.00 4.88
C ILE A 83 6.35 -12.46 5.42
N VAL A 84 7.18 -11.87 4.57
CA VAL A 84 8.53 -11.43 4.93
C VAL A 84 8.68 -9.94 4.68
N ILE A 85 9.19 -9.25 5.69
CA ILE A 85 9.52 -7.83 5.64
C ILE A 85 10.99 -7.67 6.00
N GLY A 86 11.79 -7.16 5.09
CA GLY A 86 13.17 -6.77 5.34
C GLY A 86 13.32 -5.26 5.24
N GLU A 87 13.94 -4.66 6.24
CA GLU A 87 14.09 -3.20 6.35
C GLU A 87 15.39 -2.67 5.71
N GLY A 88 16.15 -3.59 5.06
CA GLY A 88 17.45 -3.22 4.48
C GLY A 88 18.50 -2.90 5.54
N PRO A 89 19.61 -2.26 5.15
CA PRO A 89 20.70 -1.95 6.05
C PRO A 89 20.32 -0.85 7.05
N GLN A 90 20.49 -1.14 8.34
CA GLN A 90 20.37 -0.21 9.44
C GLN A 90 21.73 0.00 10.10
N GLN A 91 22.04 1.22 10.48
CA GLN A 91 23.33 1.54 11.09
C GLN A 91 23.34 1.15 12.59
N GLY A 92 24.20 0.23 12.96
CA GLY A 92 24.29 -0.32 14.31
C GLY A 92 23.43 -1.57 14.49
N GLY A 93 23.39 -2.09 15.72
CA GLY A 93 22.56 -3.21 16.15
C GLY A 93 21.31 -2.77 16.89
N GLY A 94 20.55 -3.75 17.42
CA GLY A 94 19.39 -3.50 18.26
C GLY A 94 18.09 -3.11 17.54
N TYR A 95 18.07 -3.18 16.22
CA TYR A 95 16.84 -3.00 15.45
C TYR A 95 16.00 -4.28 15.44
N SER A 96 14.69 -4.13 15.59
CA SER A 96 13.72 -5.22 15.49
C SER A 96 12.49 -4.79 14.71
N VAL A 97 11.91 -5.73 13.98
CA VAL A 97 10.62 -5.53 13.30
C VAL A 97 9.57 -6.37 14.00
N SER A 98 8.47 -5.78 14.40
CA SER A 98 7.36 -6.44 15.07
C SER A 98 6.07 -6.36 14.29
N VAL A 99 5.20 -7.36 14.48
CA VAL A 99 3.84 -7.34 13.94
C VAL A 99 2.95 -6.57 14.89
N LEU A 100 2.32 -5.52 14.41
CA LEU A 100 1.28 -4.80 15.14
C LEU A 100 -0.08 -5.46 14.94
N GLU A 101 -0.38 -5.83 13.69
CA GLU A 101 -1.65 -6.46 13.31
C GLU A 101 -1.47 -7.38 12.10
N LEU A 102 -2.18 -8.50 12.12
CA LEU A 102 -2.36 -9.36 10.96
C LEU A 102 -3.84 -9.79 10.91
N TYR A 103 -4.54 -9.38 9.87
CA TYR A 103 -5.98 -9.62 9.77
C TYR A 103 -6.45 -9.80 8.33
N LEU A 104 -7.61 -10.42 8.20
CA LEU A 104 -8.33 -10.60 6.94
C LEU A 104 -9.36 -9.49 6.77
N THR A 105 -9.47 -9.00 5.55
CA THR A 105 -10.59 -8.17 5.07
C THR A 105 -11.38 -8.97 4.04
N ASP A 106 -12.40 -8.38 3.44
CA ASP A 106 -13.21 -9.03 2.40
C ASP A 106 -12.38 -9.45 1.16
N ASN A 107 -11.23 -8.81 0.92
CA ASN A 107 -10.46 -8.98 -0.31
C ASN A 107 -8.94 -9.04 -0.14
N SER A 108 -8.43 -8.99 1.09
CA SER A 108 -6.98 -8.98 1.33
C SER A 108 -6.60 -9.46 2.74
N VAL A 109 -5.37 -9.94 2.86
CA VAL A 109 -4.68 -10.12 4.14
C VAL A 109 -3.89 -8.85 4.41
N VAL A 110 -4.15 -8.17 5.52
CA VAL A 110 -3.44 -6.94 5.89
C VAL A 110 -2.45 -7.24 7.00
N ILE A 111 -1.19 -6.83 6.80
CA ILE A 111 -0.16 -6.85 7.81
C ILE A 111 0.33 -5.44 8.10
N ARG A 112 0.36 -5.08 9.39
CA ARG A 112 0.97 -3.85 9.89
C ARG A 112 2.17 -4.20 10.74
N THR A 113 3.28 -3.53 10.48
CA THR A 113 4.54 -3.79 11.18
C THR A 113 5.17 -2.48 11.63
N GLU A 114 6.04 -2.58 12.62
CA GLU A 114 6.80 -1.47 13.14
C GLU A 114 8.28 -1.85 13.24
N LEU A 115 9.15 -0.98 12.73
CA LEU A 115 10.59 -1.06 12.95
C LEU A 115 10.91 -0.26 14.22
N THR A 116 11.45 -0.95 15.21
CA THR A 116 11.93 -0.32 16.45
C THR A 116 13.45 -0.29 16.43
N GLY A 117 14.03 0.88 16.63
CA GLY A 117 15.47 1.06 16.76
C GLY A 117 15.98 0.78 18.19
N PRO A 118 17.32 0.73 18.37
CA PRO A 118 17.93 0.53 19.67
C PRO A 118 17.64 1.71 20.62
N GLU A 119 17.61 1.40 21.90
CA GLU A 119 17.67 2.47 22.93
C GLU A 119 18.98 3.23 22.83
N LYS A 120 19.00 4.51 23.25
CA LYS A 120 20.15 5.42 23.05
C LYS A 120 21.47 4.89 23.58
N GLU A 121 21.45 4.00 24.58
CA GLU A 121 22.63 3.39 25.19
C GLU A 121 23.18 2.20 24.37
N GLU A 122 22.36 1.57 23.53
CA GLU A 122 22.71 0.42 22.69
C GLU A 122 23.12 0.80 21.26
N ALA A 123 22.90 2.05 20.87
CA ALA A 123 23.15 2.57 19.51
C ALA A 123 24.65 2.68 19.13
N SER A 124 25.54 2.04 19.88
CA SER A 124 26.99 2.19 19.75
C SER A 124 27.64 1.16 18.83
N GLY A 125 27.18 1.08 17.57
CA GLY A 125 27.83 0.23 16.56
C GLY A 125 27.99 0.95 15.24
N THR A 126 29.10 0.72 14.55
CA THR A 126 29.34 1.17 13.17
C THR A 126 29.00 0.07 12.15
N GLU A 127 28.70 -1.15 12.62
CA GLU A 127 28.33 -2.28 11.77
C GLU A 127 26.89 -2.13 11.27
N LEU A 128 26.65 -2.60 10.05
CA LEU A 128 25.30 -2.65 9.48
C LEU A 128 24.57 -3.89 10.00
N SER A 129 23.32 -3.71 10.39
CA SER A 129 22.39 -4.80 10.64
C SER A 129 21.30 -4.83 9.57
N TYR A 130 20.69 -6.00 9.38
CA TYR A 130 19.67 -6.23 8.35
C TYR A 130 18.44 -6.88 9.00
N PRO A 131 17.60 -6.10 9.68
CA PRO A 131 16.43 -6.65 10.36
C PRO A 131 15.45 -7.23 9.35
N VAL A 132 15.05 -8.48 9.60
CA VAL A 132 14.08 -9.22 8.80
C VAL A 132 13.03 -9.83 9.72
N LEU A 133 11.77 -9.59 9.43
CA LEU A 133 10.64 -10.25 10.07
C LEU A 133 10.09 -11.32 9.14
N ILE A 134 9.89 -12.52 9.67
CA ILE A 134 9.28 -13.64 8.95
C ILE A 134 8.07 -14.10 9.74
N VAL A 135 6.92 -13.97 9.15
CA VAL A 135 5.62 -14.37 9.71
C VAL A 135 5.11 -15.58 8.96
N LYS A 136 4.83 -16.66 9.69
CA LYS A 136 4.19 -17.86 9.16
C LYS A 136 2.72 -17.85 9.58
N THR A 137 1.81 -18.03 8.61
CA THR A 137 0.37 -18.16 8.82
C THR A 137 -0.20 -19.20 7.87
N GLN A 138 -1.46 -19.58 8.06
CA GLN A 138 -2.16 -20.46 7.13
C GLN A 138 -2.26 -19.81 5.75
N TYR A 139 -2.06 -20.61 4.69
CA TYR A 139 -2.18 -20.14 3.32
C TYR A 139 -3.54 -19.48 3.04
N ARG A 140 -3.52 -18.37 2.34
CA ARG A 140 -4.68 -17.62 1.87
C ARG A 140 -4.51 -17.25 0.41
N GLU A 141 -5.60 -17.23 -0.32
CA GLU A 141 -5.61 -16.81 -1.74
C GLU A 141 -5.66 -15.29 -1.89
N GLU A 142 -6.14 -14.60 -0.85
CA GLU A 142 -6.24 -13.15 -0.82
C GLU A 142 -4.84 -12.51 -0.88
N PRO A 143 -4.68 -11.43 -1.64
CA PRO A 143 -3.40 -10.73 -1.73
C PRO A 143 -3.01 -10.11 -0.39
N VAL A 144 -1.70 -10.08 -0.11
CA VAL A 144 -1.18 -9.45 1.11
C VAL A 144 -0.92 -7.97 0.89
N VAL A 145 -1.49 -7.14 1.74
CA VAL A 145 -1.32 -5.69 1.80
C VAL A 145 -0.44 -5.34 3.00
N PHE A 146 0.66 -4.67 2.74
CA PHE A 146 1.63 -4.23 3.75
C PHE A 146 1.37 -2.75 4.11
N ARG A 147 1.20 -2.47 5.41
CA ARG A 147 0.95 -1.12 5.95
C ARG A 147 1.94 -0.73 7.04
#